data_13869185194d7b61dfebb1ceda053b9f
#
_entry.id   13869185194d7b61dfebb1ceda053b9f
#
_cell.length_a   1.000
_cell.length_b   1.000
_cell.length_c   1.000
_cell.angle_alpha   90.00
_cell.angle_beta   90.00
_cell.angle_gamma   90.00
#
_symmetry.space_group_name_H-M   'P 1'
#
loop_
_entity.id
_entity.type
_entity.pdbx_description
1 polymer ?
#
loop_
_entity_poly.entity_id
_entity_poly.type
_entity_poly.pdbx_seq_one_letter_code
_entity_poly.pdbx_strand_id
1 'polypeptide(L)'
;AVMILPLILRSAEEALKSVPMSFREASFALGAGKLRTIFIIILPVAIPGILAGVILSIGRIVGESAALLYTSGSVAKVAGLMDSGRTLSVHMYAISSEGQHINEAYSTAMILIIIVFLINLGSNYLAKKLVKA
;
A
#
# COMPACT_ATOMS: atom_id res chain seq x y z
N ALA A 1 -4.27 -7.08 -7.25
CA ALA A 1 -2.90 -7.46 -6.87
C ALA A 1 -1.88 -7.02 -7.93
N VAL A 2 -2.03 -7.36 -9.21
CA VAL A 2 -1.04 -7.06 -10.27
C VAL A 2 -0.78 -5.56 -10.46
N MET A 3 -1.79 -4.71 -10.34
CA MET A 3 -1.66 -3.25 -10.49
C MET A 3 -0.78 -2.57 -9.44
N ILE A 4 -0.65 -3.16 -8.27
CA ILE A 4 0.06 -2.56 -7.13
C ILE A 4 1.50 -3.04 -7.07
N LEU A 5 1.77 -4.19 -7.68
CA LEU A 5 3.10 -4.78 -7.73
C LEU A 5 4.17 -3.81 -8.28
N PRO A 6 3.95 -3.07 -9.39
CA PRO A 6 4.91 -2.07 -9.86
C PRO A 6 5.16 -0.94 -8.85
N LEU A 7 4.11 -0.51 -8.13
CA LEU A 7 4.24 0.54 -7.12
C LEU A 7 5.11 0.09 -5.93
N ILE A 8 4.86 -1.11 -5.42
CA ILE A 8 5.64 -1.68 -4.32
C ILE A 8 7.10 -1.92 -4.75
N LEU A 9 7.31 -2.47 -5.94
CA LEU A 9 8.65 -2.69 -6.48
C LEU A 9 9.44 -1.39 -6.62
N ARG A 10 8.81 -0.35 -7.16
CA ARG A 10 9.45 0.96 -7.31
C ARG A 10 9.80 1.58 -5.97
N SER A 11 8.89 1.54 -5.00
CA SER A 11 9.16 2.05 -3.65
C SER A 11 10.29 1.27 -2.96
N ALA A 12 10.33 -0.04 -3.13
CA ALA A 12 11.41 -0.88 -2.60
C ALA A 12 12.76 -0.57 -3.28
N GLU A 13 12.75 -0.39 -4.60
CA GLU A 13 13.95 -0.01 -5.35
C GLU A 13 14.49 1.35 -4.91
N GLU A 14 13.63 2.34 -4.76
CA GLU A 14 13.99 3.69 -4.28
C GLU A 14 14.53 3.64 -2.85
N ALA A 15 13.92 2.85 -1.96
CA ALA A 15 14.41 2.65 -0.60
C ALA A 15 15.80 1.98 -0.56
N LEU A 16 16.05 1.00 -1.41
CA LEU A 16 17.37 0.36 -1.52
C LEU A 16 18.42 1.29 -2.12
N LYS A 17 18.05 2.15 -3.07
CA LYS A 17 18.94 3.15 -3.68
C LYS A 17 19.25 4.32 -2.74
N SER A 18 18.36 4.64 -1.82
CA SER A 18 18.53 5.73 -0.84
C SER A 18 19.62 5.43 0.19
N VAL A 19 20.03 4.16 0.35
CA VAL A 19 21.13 3.79 1.27
C VAL A 19 22.44 4.38 0.76
N PRO A 20 23.15 5.22 1.56
CA PRO A 20 24.38 5.85 1.15
C PRO A 20 25.45 4.84 0.69
N MET A 21 26.19 5.21 -0.34
CA MET A 21 27.23 4.35 -0.94
C MET A 21 28.34 4.03 0.07
N SER A 22 28.61 4.94 1.02
CA SER A 22 29.60 4.76 2.08
C SER A 22 29.41 3.48 2.91
N PHE A 23 28.16 3.06 3.15
CA PHE A 23 27.89 1.79 3.85
C PHE A 23 28.36 0.57 3.04
N ARG A 24 28.24 0.63 1.72
CA ARG A 24 28.69 -0.44 0.81
C ARG A 24 30.21 -0.48 0.75
N GLU A 25 30.84 0.67 0.58
CA GLU A 25 32.28 0.82 0.51
C GLU A 25 32.95 0.39 1.81
N ALA A 26 32.45 0.82 2.96
CA ALA A 26 32.95 0.41 4.27
C ALA A 26 32.85 -1.11 4.46
N SER A 27 31.75 -1.72 4.06
CA SER A 27 31.55 -3.17 4.16
C SER A 27 32.56 -3.93 3.28
N PHE A 28 32.77 -3.47 2.06
CA PHE A 28 33.74 -4.11 1.14
C PHE A 28 35.19 -3.91 1.60
N ALA A 29 35.51 -2.75 2.16
CA ALA A 29 36.82 -2.48 2.74
C ALA A 29 37.15 -3.43 3.92
N LEU A 30 36.11 -3.88 4.66
CA LEU A 30 36.24 -4.90 5.71
C LEU A 30 36.27 -6.34 5.17
N GLY A 31 36.29 -6.53 3.84
CA GLY A 31 36.37 -7.85 3.20
C GLY A 31 35.01 -8.58 3.12
N ALA A 32 33.88 -7.92 3.39
CA ALA A 32 32.60 -8.57 3.28
C ALA A 32 32.21 -8.82 1.82
N GLY A 33 31.64 -10.00 1.54
CA GLY A 33 31.11 -10.34 0.22
C GLY A 33 29.81 -9.59 -0.10
N LYS A 34 29.47 -9.47 -1.40
CA LYS A 34 28.27 -8.73 -1.88
C LYS A 34 26.97 -9.16 -1.21
N LEU A 35 26.73 -10.46 -1.09
CA LEU A 35 25.50 -10.98 -0.47
C LEU A 35 25.42 -10.61 1.01
N ARG A 36 26.52 -10.74 1.74
CA ARG A 36 26.58 -10.37 3.15
C ARG A 36 26.29 -8.89 3.35
N THR A 37 26.85 -8.02 2.52
CA THR A 37 26.61 -6.58 2.54
C THR A 37 25.13 -6.26 2.30
N ILE A 38 24.50 -6.94 1.33
CA ILE A 38 23.07 -6.71 1.01
C ILE A 38 22.19 -7.09 2.18
N PHE A 39 22.31 -8.31 2.71
CA PHE A 39 21.38 -8.82 3.72
C PHE A 39 21.62 -8.27 5.13
N ILE A 40 22.87 -7.96 5.49
CA ILE A 40 23.21 -7.54 6.86
C ILE A 40 23.24 -6.01 7.00
N ILE A 41 23.52 -5.28 5.93
CA ILE A 41 23.72 -3.82 6.01
C ILE A 41 22.64 -3.08 5.22
N ILE A 42 22.54 -3.34 3.90
CA ILE A 42 21.67 -2.53 3.03
C ILE A 42 20.20 -2.78 3.33
N LEU A 43 19.80 -4.05 3.42
CA LEU A 43 18.39 -4.40 3.61
C LEU A 43 17.82 -3.88 4.94
N PRO A 44 18.49 -4.05 6.10
CA PRO A 44 17.98 -3.49 7.35
C PRO A 44 17.83 -1.96 7.34
N VAL A 45 18.79 -1.25 6.70
CA VAL A 45 18.72 0.21 6.57
C VAL A 45 17.57 0.65 5.62
N ALA A 46 17.27 -0.15 4.60
CA ALA A 46 16.20 0.13 3.64
C ALA A 46 14.79 -0.26 4.13
N ILE A 47 14.66 -1.16 5.11
CA ILE A 47 13.36 -1.64 5.63
C ILE A 47 12.37 -0.51 5.94
N PRO A 48 12.73 0.58 6.63
CA PRO A 48 11.79 1.66 6.91
C PRO A 48 11.18 2.27 5.65
N GLY A 49 11.99 2.48 4.60
CA GLY A 49 11.53 3.00 3.33
C GLY A 49 10.64 2.02 2.56
N ILE A 50 10.98 0.74 2.58
CA ILE A 50 10.17 -0.33 1.99
C ILE A 50 8.79 -0.40 2.67
N LEU A 51 8.76 -0.38 4.00
CA LEU A 51 7.52 -0.40 4.78
C LEU A 51 6.65 0.83 4.49
N ALA A 52 7.23 2.01 4.36
CA ALA A 52 6.50 3.22 3.97
C ALA A 52 5.82 3.05 2.60
N GLY A 53 6.52 2.48 1.62
CA GLY A 53 5.96 2.16 0.30
C GLY A 53 4.81 1.14 0.35
N VAL A 54 4.93 0.11 1.17
CA VAL A 54 3.86 -0.88 1.38
C VAL A 54 2.63 -0.23 2.01
N ILE A 55 2.79 0.62 3.02
CA ILE A 55 1.69 1.34 3.68
C ILE A 55 0.95 2.24 2.69
N LEU A 56 1.69 2.99 1.87
CA LEU A 56 1.10 3.82 0.82
C LEU A 56 0.31 2.99 -0.20
N SER A 57 0.83 1.80 -0.54
CA SER A 57 0.17 0.86 -1.45
C SER A 57 -1.14 0.32 -0.88
N ILE A 58 -1.22 0.05 0.42
CA ILE A 58 -2.46 -0.39 1.10
C ILE A 58 -3.53 0.70 0.99
N GLY A 59 -3.19 1.96 1.26
CA GLY A 59 -4.12 3.08 1.12
C GLY A 59 -4.68 3.19 -0.31
N ARG A 60 -3.82 2.98 -1.31
CA ARG A 60 -4.23 2.97 -2.72
C ARG A 60 -5.17 1.81 -3.07
N ILE A 61 -4.94 0.60 -2.52
CA ILE A 61 -5.82 -0.56 -2.73
C ILE A 61 -7.24 -0.26 -2.26
N VAL A 62 -7.36 0.32 -1.07
CA VAL A 62 -8.68 0.60 -0.46
C VAL A 62 -9.45 1.66 -1.25
N GLY A 63 -8.75 2.63 -1.84
CA GLY A 63 -9.35 3.67 -2.68
C GLY A 63 -9.59 3.26 -4.14
N GLU A 64 -9.14 2.07 -4.57
CA GLU A 64 -9.26 1.66 -5.97
C GLU A 64 -10.72 1.38 -6.34
N SER A 65 -11.24 2.13 -7.32
CA SER A 65 -12.61 1.97 -7.82
C SER A 65 -12.64 1.49 -9.27
N ALA A 66 -11.83 2.06 -10.15
CA ALA A 66 -11.91 1.81 -11.58
C ALA A 66 -11.64 0.35 -11.96
N ALA A 67 -10.55 -0.23 -11.49
CA ALA A 67 -10.22 -1.62 -11.79
C ALA A 67 -11.23 -2.59 -11.16
N LEU A 68 -11.72 -2.29 -9.95
CA LEU A 68 -12.66 -3.15 -9.23
C LEU A 68 -14.07 -3.10 -9.84
N LEU A 69 -14.48 -1.96 -10.39
CA LEU A 69 -15.75 -1.84 -11.11
C LEU A 69 -15.85 -2.84 -12.26
N TYR A 70 -14.77 -3.00 -13.02
CA TYR A 70 -14.74 -3.92 -14.17
C TYR A 70 -14.43 -5.36 -13.82
N THR A 71 -13.78 -5.63 -12.69
CA THR A 71 -13.33 -6.99 -12.32
C THR A 71 -14.17 -7.65 -11.25
N SER A 72 -14.66 -6.89 -10.27
CA SER A 72 -15.47 -7.39 -9.15
C SER A 72 -16.98 -7.16 -9.34
N GLY A 73 -17.34 -6.25 -10.22
CA GLY A 73 -18.74 -5.89 -10.51
C GLY A 73 -19.28 -4.79 -9.59
N SER A 74 -20.56 -4.44 -9.84
CA SER A 74 -21.24 -3.32 -9.17
C SER A 74 -22.46 -3.73 -8.33
N VAL A 75 -22.68 -5.03 -8.11
CA VAL A 75 -23.85 -5.54 -7.38
C VAL A 75 -23.67 -5.29 -5.88
N ALA A 76 -24.64 -4.59 -5.27
CA ALA A 76 -24.65 -4.29 -3.83
C ALA A 76 -25.11 -5.52 -3.03
N LYS A 77 -24.21 -6.49 -2.82
CA LYS A 77 -24.44 -7.67 -1.95
C LYS A 77 -23.16 -8.01 -1.18
N VAL A 78 -23.31 -8.73 -0.08
CA VAL A 78 -22.19 -9.36 0.59
C VAL A 78 -21.70 -10.50 -0.30
N ALA A 79 -20.50 -10.35 -0.87
CA ALA A 79 -19.94 -11.27 -1.82
C ALA A 79 -19.26 -12.46 -1.12
N GLY A 80 -19.48 -13.67 -1.62
CA GLY A 80 -18.64 -14.84 -1.34
C GLY A 80 -17.34 -14.78 -2.16
N LEU A 81 -16.48 -15.80 -1.98
CA LEU A 81 -15.16 -15.85 -2.64
C LEU A 81 -15.20 -15.82 -4.18
N MET A 82 -16.29 -16.32 -4.78
CA MET A 82 -16.50 -16.38 -6.23
C MET A 82 -17.65 -15.50 -6.72
N ASP A 83 -18.20 -14.67 -5.84
CA ASP A 83 -19.32 -13.81 -6.17
C ASP A 83 -18.88 -12.42 -6.61
N SER A 84 -19.73 -11.80 -7.45
CA SER A 84 -19.65 -10.37 -7.73
C SER A 84 -20.01 -9.57 -6.47
N GLY A 85 -19.22 -8.55 -6.14
CA GLY A 85 -19.45 -7.70 -4.98
C GLY A 85 -18.98 -6.27 -5.21
N ARG A 86 -19.59 -5.34 -4.46
CA ARG A 86 -19.29 -3.92 -4.54
C ARG A 86 -18.41 -3.50 -3.35
N THR A 87 -17.21 -2.99 -3.63
CA THR A 87 -16.39 -2.35 -2.59
C THR A 87 -16.94 -0.97 -2.22
N LEU A 88 -16.53 -0.43 -1.08
CA LEU A 88 -16.98 0.89 -0.62
C LEU A 88 -16.61 2.01 -1.62
N SER A 89 -15.43 1.94 -2.24
CA SER A 89 -14.98 2.87 -3.27
C SER A 89 -15.81 2.77 -4.56
N VAL A 90 -16.13 1.55 -4.99
CA VAL A 90 -17.02 1.31 -6.14
C VAL A 90 -18.45 1.76 -5.83
N HIS A 91 -18.90 1.57 -4.58
CA HIS A 91 -20.23 2.02 -4.13
C HIS A 91 -20.35 3.55 -4.19
N MET A 92 -19.37 4.25 -3.64
CA MET A 92 -19.30 5.71 -3.71
C MET A 92 -19.32 6.21 -5.17
N TYR A 93 -18.53 5.60 -6.04
CA TYR A 93 -18.48 5.96 -7.47
C TYR A 93 -19.82 5.74 -8.16
N ALA A 94 -20.48 4.59 -7.94
CA ALA A 94 -21.75 4.25 -8.56
C ALA A 94 -22.85 5.24 -8.15
N ILE A 95 -22.99 5.54 -6.84
CA ILE A 95 -23.98 6.50 -6.33
C ILE A 95 -23.71 7.92 -6.86
N SER A 96 -22.43 8.33 -6.90
CA SER A 96 -22.06 9.65 -7.42
C SER A 96 -22.37 9.79 -8.92
N SER A 97 -22.22 8.73 -9.70
CA SER A 97 -22.48 8.75 -11.15
C SER A 97 -23.97 8.78 -11.49
N GLU A 98 -24.83 8.24 -10.61
CA GLU A 98 -26.29 8.27 -10.78
C GLU A 98 -26.89 9.66 -10.49
N GLY A 99 -26.18 10.51 -9.74
CA GLY A 99 -26.58 11.90 -9.45
C GLY A 99 -27.82 12.09 -8.56
N GLN A 100 -28.49 11.01 -8.17
CA GLN A 100 -29.73 11.05 -7.39
C GLN A 100 -29.51 11.00 -5.88
N HIS A 101 -28.37 10.44 -5.43
CA HIS A 101 -28.09 10.17 -4.02
C HIS A 101 -26.77 10.84 -3.53
N ILE A 102 -26.62 12.13 -3.80
CA ILE A 102 -25.39 12.88 -3.49
C ILE A 102 -25.07 12.85 -1.99
N ASN A 103 -26.04 12.95 -1.11
CA ASN A 103 -25.83 12.92 0.34
C ASN A 103 -25.30 11.55 0.82
N GLU A 104 -25.77 10.46 0.21
CA GLU A 104 -25.30 9.11 0.50
C GLU A 104 -23.87 8.90 -0.02
N ALA A 105 -23.53 9.48 -1.17
CA ALA A 105 -22.17 9.47 -1.69
C ALA A 105 -21.19 10.20 -0.76
N TYR A 106 -21.55 11.37 -0.21
CA TYR A 106 -20.74 12.08 0.77
C TYR A 106 -20.57 11.28 2.08
N SER A 107 -21.63 10.66 2.57
CA SER A 107 -21.56 9.82 3.76
C SER A 107 -20.62 8.62 3.56
N THR A 108 -20.71 7.98 2.39
CA THR A 108 -19.83 6.85 2.02
C THR A 108 -18.38 7.30 1.89
N ALA A 109 -18.13 8.47 1.29
CA ALA A 109 -16.79 9.05 1.18
C ALA A 109 -16.17 9.32 2.55
N MET A 110 -16.97 9.87 3.50
CA MET A 110 -16.52 10.15 4.86
C MET A 110 -16.10 8.86 5.58
N ILE A 111 -16.93 7.81 5.49
CA ILE A 111 -16.60 6.49 6.05
C ILE A 111 -15.31 5.93 5.43
N LEU A 112 -15.15 6.04 4.10
CA LEU A 112 -13.97 5.58 3.39
C LEU A 112 -12.71 6.29 3.88
N ILE A 113 -12.76 7.62 4.05
CA ILE A 113 -11.64 8.43 4.55
C ILE A 113 -11.26 7.97 5.97
N ILE A 114 -12.23 7.77 6.85
CA ILE A 114 -11.99 7.30 8.22
C ILE A 114 -11.31 5.93 8.21
N ILE A 115 -11.80 5.00 7.40
CA ILE A 115 -11.23 3.65 7.29
C ILE A 115 -9.77 3.72 6.79
N VAL A 116 -9.50 4.48 5.72
CA VAL A 116 -8.15 4.66 5.17
C VAL A 116 -7.22 5.30 6.19
N PHE A 117 -7.72 6.30 6.92
CA PHE A 117 -6.95 6.97 7.97
C PHE A 117 -6.58 6.00 9.11
N LEU A 118 -7.52 5.19 9.58
CA LEU A 118 -7.27 4.18 10.62
C LEU A 118 -6.29 3.11 10.16
N ILE A 119 -6.43 2.62 8.93
CA ILE A 119 -5.50 1.66 8.32
C ILE A 119 -4.08 2.25 8.27
N ASN A 120 -3.94 3.49 7.81
CA ASN A 120 -2.64 4.16 7.72
C ASN A 120 -2.02 4.39 9.11
N LEU A 121 -2.82 4.81 10.11
CA LEU A 121 -2.34 4.95 11.49
C LEU A 121 -1.85 3.61 12.06
N GLY A 122 -2.64 2.55 11.91
CA GLY A 122 -2.29 1.21 12.37
C GLY A 122 -1.02 0.67 11.68
N SER A 123 -0.94 0.82 10.37
CA SER A 123 0.23 0.41 9.58
C SER A 123 1.49 1.17 9.96
N ASN A 124 1.41 2.50 10.15
CA ASN A 124 2.53 3.31 10.61
C ASN A 124 3.00 2.94 12.03
N TYR A 125 2.05 2.63 12.92
CA TYR A 125 2.38 2.17 14.27
C TYR A 125 3.13 0.83 14.24
N LEU A 126 2.66 -0.13 13.45
CA LEU A 126 3.30 -1.42 13.26
C LEU A 126 4.70 -1.29 12.63
N ALA A 127 4.83 -0.46 11.60
CA ALA A 127 6.11 -0.21 10.94
C ALA A 127 7.14 0.38 11.92
N LYS A 128 6.76 1.36 12.75
CA LYS A 128 7.65 1.92 13.79
C LYS A 128 8.08 0.89 14.83
N LYS A 129 7.21 -0.05 15.18
CA LYS A 129 7.53 -1.11 16.14
C LYS A 129 8.51 -2.12 15.55
N LEU A 130 8.33 -2.48 14.26
CA LEU A 130 9.23 -3.40 13.55
C LEU A 130 10.64 -2.83 13.32
N VAL A 131 10.74 -1.51 13.13
CA VAL A 131 12.04 -0.84 12.93
C VAL A 131 12.82 -0.67 14.24
N LYS A 132 12.13 -0.65 15.39
CA LYS A 132 12.78 -0.51 16.72
C LYS A 132 13.21 -1.84 17.34
N ALA A 133 12.75 -2.97 16.82
CA ALA A 133 13.15 -4.31 17.22
C ALA A 133 14.34 -4.80 16.42
#